data_d8e165b822d6d525bcf17bb3f8de5ec6
#
_entry.id   d8e165b822d6d525bcf17bb3f8de5ec6
#
_cell.length_a   1.000
_cell.length_b   1.000
_cell.length_c   1.000
_cell.angle_alpha   90.00
_cell.angle_beta   90.00
_cell.angle_gamma   90.00
#
_symmetry.space_group_name_H-M   'P 1'
#
loop_
_entity.id
_entity.type
_entity.pdbx_description
1 polymer ?
#
loop_
_entity_poly.entity_id
_entity_poly.type
_entity_poly.pdbx_seq_one_letter_code
_entity_poly.pdbx_strand_id
1 'polypeptide(L)'
;MKKIIITGGKGFLGSRFAKMWNNKYEIKALGSKDLDVTNEDAVMKYILEEKPYYVIHAAGIPNQQFCIDNSEKARAVNVDGALYVAKACKKVGAKMVFTSTEQLFDGSEEEGPYKEVDTAVPKAVYGKNKLEVEEKLPDILDEYWVVRFTWLFGLPERGCTIGVNILWDTIKAAYLNQPIKASNYEFRGMSDVNEICINLEKLLSLPYGTYNFGSVNNDSRYEIVRFILEEIGLEKNRIEELLIEDNSKYSKESIRELRLDTTKLQSEGIVFSPTKEAIHNCLKEFGIIH
;
A
#
# COMPACT_ATOMS: atom_id res chain seq x y z
N MET A 1 3.57 -13.31 -24.18
CA MET A 1 3.54 -12.30 -23.12
C MET A 1 4.24 -12.87 -21.89
N LYS A 2 4.88 -12.01 -21.05
CA LYS A 2 5.41 -12.47 -19.76
C LYS A 2 4.25 -12.81 -18.84
N LYS A 3 4.33 -13.93 -18.12
CA LYS A 3 3.33 -14.34 -17.14
C LYS A 3 3.61 -13.68 -15.78
N ILE A 4 2.57 -13.15 -15.16
CA ILE A 4 2.62 -12.54 -13.81
C ILE A 4 1.60 -13.25 -12.92
N ILE A 5 2.06 -13.72 -11.77
CA ILE A 5 1.19 -14.15 -10.68
C ILE A 5 1.05 -12.98 -9.69
N ILE A 6 -0.18 -12.68 -9.29
CA ILE A 6 -0.49 -11.68 -8.26
C ILE A 6 -1.18 -12.40 -7.11
N THR A 7 -0.47 -12.65 -6.01
CA THR A 7 -1.10 -13.13 -4.78
C THR A 7 -1.80 -11.94 -4.10
N GLY A 8 -2.95 -12.18 -3.46
CA GLY A 8 -3.81 -11.07 -3.05
C GLY A 8 -4.46 -10.34 -4.23
N GLY A 9 -4.49 -10.98 -5.42
CA GLY A 9 -4.98 -10.43 -6.68
C GLY A 9 -6.47 -10.05 -6.69
N LYS A 10 -7.25 -10.48 -5.70
CA LYS A 10 -8.65 -10.08 -5.51
C LYS A 10 -8.82 -8.93 -4.50
N GLY A 11 -7.72 -8.43 -3.93
CA GLY A 11 -7.71 -7.29 -3.00
C GLY A 11 -7.74 -5.93 -3.70
N PHE A 12 -7.69 -4.85 -2.89
CA PHE A 12 -7.76 -3.47 -3.36
C PHE A 12 -6.70 -3.14 -4.43
N LEU A 13 -5.44 -3.41 -4.13
CA LEU A 13 -4.31 -3.18 -5.05
C LEU A 13 -4.25 -4.24 -6.16
N GLY A 14 -4.32 -5.52 -5.79
CA GLY A 14 -4.15 -6.63 -6.73
C GLY A 14 -5.19 -6.68 -7.85
N SER A 15 -6.45 -6.31 -7.57
CA SER A 15 -7.51 -6.27 -8.59
C SER A 15 -7.26 -5.17 -9.63
N ARG A 16 -6.65 -4.06 -9.24
CA ARG A 16 -6.28 -2.97 -10.16
C ARG A 16 -5.08 -3.34 -11.02
N PHE A 17 -4.05 -3.97 -10.45
CA PHE A 17 -2.97 -4.53 -11.27
C PHE A 17 -3.51 -5.50 -12.32
N ALA A 18 -4.39 -6.42 -11.92
CA ALA A 18 -4.97 -7.37 -12.83
C ALA A 18 -5.75 -6.69 -13.97
N LYS A 19 -6.51 -5.64 -13.65
CA LYS A 19 -7.27 -4.88 -14.64
C LYS A 19 -6.38 -4.08 -15.59
N MET A 20 -5.40 -3.35 -15.06
CA MET A 20 -4.59 -2.43 -15.86
C MET A 20 -3.55 -3.14 -16.73
N TRP A 21 -3.05 -4.30 -16.30
CA TRP A 21 -1.96 -4.99 -16.99
C TRP A 21 -2.41 -6.14 -17.88
N ASN A 22 -3.70 -6.47 -17.94
CA ASN A 22 -4.24 -7.63 -18.68
C ASN A 22 -3.96 -7.63 -20.18
N ASN A 23 -3.76 -6.45 -20.79
CA ASN A 23 -3.46 -6.31 -22.21
C ASN A 23 -1.96 -6.45 -22.53
N LYS A 24 -1.09 -6.40 -21.51
CA LYS A 24 0.38 -6.41 -21.65
C LYS A 24 1.01 -7.71 -21.17
N TYR A 25 0.37 -8.36 -20.20
CA TYR A 25 0.87 -9.55 -19.50
C TYR A 25 -0.19 -10.65 -19.42
N GLU A 26 0.27 -11.90 -19.31
CA GLU A 26 -0.61 -13.01 -18.92
C GLU A 26 -0.77 -12.98 -17.39
N ILE A 27 -1.91 -12.52 -16.90
CA ILE A 27 -2.14 -12.27 -15.46
C ILE A 27 -2.89 -13.43 -14.81
N LYS A 28 -2.33 -13.94 -13.70
CA LYS A 28 -2.99 -14.88 -12.78
C LYS A 28 -3.22 -14.14 -11.44
N ALA A 29 -4.39 -13.52 -11.30
CA ALA A 29 -4.77 -12.78 -10.09
C ALA A 29 -5.45 -13.72 -9.08
N LEU A 30 -4.73 -14.12 -8.02
CA LEU A 30 -5.14 -15.14 -7.07
C LEU A 30 -5.61 -14.51 -5.75
N GLY A 31 -6.83 -14.86 -5.33
CA GLY A 31 -7.32 -14.63 -3.98
C GLY A 31 -7.01 -15.81 -3.05
N SER A 32 -7.36 -15.70 -1.77
CA SER A 32 -7.12 -16.76 -0.78
C SER A 32 -7.86 -18.08 -1.06
N LYS A 33 -8.94 -18.03 -1.85
CA LYS A 33 -9.67 -19.22 -2.30
C LYS A 33 -9.00 -19.91 -3.50
N ASP A 34 -8.20 -19.17 -4.27
CA ASP A 34 -7.48 -19.69 -5.43
C ASP A 34 -6.12 -20.28 -5.01
N LEU A 35 -5.44 -19.62 -4.07
CA LEU A 35 -4.17 -20.05 -3.49
C LEU A 35 -4.06 -19.57 -2.04
N ASP A 36 -4.09 -20.50 -1.09
CA ASP A 36 -3.78 -20.22 0.30
C ASP A 36 -2.26 -20.08 0.46
N VAL A 37 -1.78 -18.84 0.65
CA VAL A 37 -0.35 -18.56 0.79
C VAL A 37 0.26 -19.13 2.07
N THR A 38 -0.55 -19.54 3.05
CA THR A 38 -0.08 -20.18 4.29
C THR A 38 0.26 -21.68 4.11
N ASN A 39 -0.11 -22.25 2.98
CA ASN A 39 0.21 -23.65 2.63
C ASN A 39 1.45 -23.68 1.71
N GLU A 40 2.62 -24.00 2.28
CA GLU A 40 3.91 -24.01 1.57
C GLU A 40 3.89 -24.94 0.35
N ASP A 41 3.34 -26.15 0.51
CA ASP A 41 3.29 -27.14 -0.57
C ASP A 41 2.40 -26.68 -1.73
N ALA A 42 1.24 -26.07 -1.42
CA ALA A 42 0.35 -25.51 -2.43
C ALA A 42 1.01 -24.35 -3.20
N VAL A 43 1.68 -23.44 -2.49
CA VAL A 43 2.43 -22.32 -3.09
C VAL A 43 3.54 -22.83 -3.98
N MET A 44 4.34 -23.78 -3.48
CA MET A 44 5.44 -24.37 -4.23
C MET A 44 4.93 -25.06 -5.49
N LYS A 45 3.94 -25.94 -5.37
CA LYS A 45 3.35 -26.66 -6.50
C LYS A 45 2.83 -25.68 -7.56
N TYR A 46 2.03 -24.68 -7.16
CA TYR A 46 1.41 -23.75 -8.07
C TYR A 46 2.43 -22.94 -8.87
N ILE A 47 3.45 -22.39 -8.20
CA ILE A 47 4.48 -21.57 -8.86
C ILE A 47 5.39 -22.42 -9.74
N LEU A 48 5.71 -23.67 -9.35
CA LEU A 48 6.48 -24.60 -10.16
C LEU A 48 5.73 -25.02 -11.45
N GLU A 49 4.41 -25.19 -11.39
CA GLU A 49 3.57 -25.52 -12.55
C GLU A 49 3.43 -24.31 -13.49
N GLU A 50 3.15 -23.13 -12.95
CA GLU A 50 2.87 -21.93 -13.75
C GLU A 50 4.13 -21.25 -14.31
N LYS A 51 5.28 -21.39 -13.68
CA LYS A 51 6.58 -20.80 -14.07
C LYS A 51 6.46 -19.32 -14.47
N PRO A 52 5.97 -18.44 -13.58
CA PRO A 52 5.81 -17.02 -13.89
C PRO A 52 7.16 -16.35 -14.14
N TYR A 53 7.14 -15.24 -14.89
CA TYR A 53 8.29 -14.37 -15.00
C TYR A 53 8.39 -13.41 -13.81
N TYR A 54 7.23 -12.90 -13.33
CA TYR A 54 7.12 -12.07 -12.14
C TYR A 54 6.09 -12.65 -11.17
N VAL A 55 6.33 -12.46 -9.88
CA VAL A 55 5.33 -12.63 -8.82
C VAL A 55 5.18 -11.33 -8.06
N ILE A 56 3.99 -10.75 -8.08
CA ILE A 56 3.63 -9.60 -7.24
C ILE A 56 2.96 -10.14 -5.99
N HIS A 57 3.66 -10.10 -4.86
CA HIS A 57 3.13 -10.59 -3.60
C HIS A 57 2.40 -9.46 -2.86
N ALA A 58 1.10 -9.35 -3.11
CA ALA A 58 0.22 -8.38 -2.46
C ALA A 58 -0.77 -9.06 -1.48
N ALA A 59 -0.63 -10.36 -1.23
CA ALA A 59 -1.36 -11.02 -0.16
C ALA A 59 -0.88 -10.52 1.21
N GLY A 60 -1.83 -10.16 2.08
CA GLY A 60 -1.52 -9.68 3.41
C GLY A 60 -2.76 -9.25 4.17
N ILE A 61 -2.65 -9.18 5.49
CA ILE A 61 -3.66 -8.70 6.42
C ILE A 61 -3.15 -7.39 7.04
N PRO A 62 -3.57 -6.21 6.50
CA PRO A 62 -3.08 -4.91 6.98
C PRO A 62 -3.87 -4.35 8.16
N ASN A 63 -4.98 -4.97 8.57
CA ASN A 63 -5.80 -4.50 9.68
C ASN A 63 -5.08 -4.72 11.00
N GLN A 64 -4.68 -3.63 11.66
CA GLN A 64 -3.89 -3.66 12.90
C GLN A 64 -4.61 -4.39 14.04
N GLN A 65 -5.91 -4.13 14.24
CA GLN A 65 -6.67 -4.77 15.31
C GLN A 65 -6.76 -6.28 15.08
N PHE A 66 -7.03 -6.70 13.84
CA PHE A 66 -7.02 -8.12 13.50
C PHE A 66 -5.65 -8.77 13.76
N CYS A 67 -4.55 -8.06 13.42
CA CYS A 67 -3.19 -8.57 13.66
C CYS A 67 -2.87 -8.71 15.16
N ILE A 68 -3.44 -7.86 16.00
CA ILE A 68 -3.31 -7.96 17.46
C ILE A 68 -4.11 -9.17 17.98
N ASP A 69 -5.38 -9.25 17.59
CA ASP A 69 -6.31 -10.27 18.09
C ASP A 69 -6.00 -11.67 17.55
N ASN A 70 -5.34 -11.78 16.38
CA ASN A 70 -5.04 -13.03 15.68
C ASN A 70 -3.58 -13.05 15.19
N SER A 71 -2.62 -12.81 16.07
CA SER A 71 -1.21 -12.59 15.72
C SER A 71 -0.58 -13.76 14.96
N GLU A 72 -0.88 -15.02 15.35
CA GLU A 72 -0.38 -16.22 14.66
C GLU A 72 -0.91 -16.30 13.23
N LYS A 73 -2.21 -16.07 13.03
CA LYS A 73 -2.81 -16.07 11.70
C LYS A 73 -2.30 -14.93 10.83
N ALA A 74 -2.14 -13.73 11.41
CA ALA A 74 -1.56 -12.60 10.73
C ALA A 74 -0.12 -12.89 10.30
N ARG A 75 0.69 -13.48 11.18
CA ARG A 75 2.07 -13.88 10.89
C ARG A 75 2.13 -14.95 9.80
N ALA A 76 1.30 -15.99 9.88
CA ALA A 76 1.25 -17.05 8.87
C ALA A 76 0.99 -16.49 7.46
N VAL A 77 0.09 -15.49 7.31
CA VAL A 77 -0.19 -14.85 6.03
C VAL A 77 0.89 -13.83 5.66
N ASN A 78 1.25 -12.93 6.58
CA ASN A 78 2.09 -11.77 6.27
C ASN A 78 3.58 -12.11 6.19
N VAL A 79 4.04 -13.13 6.92
CA VAL A 79 5.44 -13.55 6.97
C VAL A 79 5.65 -14.87 6.25
N ASP A 80 5.09 -15.96 6.81
CA ASP A 80 5.39 -17.30 6.32
C ASP A 80 4.96 -17.46 4.86
N GLY A 81 3.75 -16.97 4.51
CA GLY A 81 3.25 -16.95 3.13
C GLY A 81 4.14 -16.18 2.16
N ALA A 82 4.68 -15.03 2.56
CA ALA A 82 5.60 -14.27 1.73
C ALA A 82 6.93 -15.03 1.50
N LEU A 83 7.45 -15.67 2.54
CA LEU A 83 8.69 -16.46 2.46
C LEU A 83 8.49 -17.74 1.63
N TYR A 84 7.33 -18.39 1.70
CA TYR A 84 7.01 -19.54 0.85
C TYR A 84 6.96 -19.13 -0.63
N VAL A 85 6.34 -17.98 -0.93
CA VAL A 85 6.34 -17.43 -2.29
C VAL A 85 7.77 -17.10 -2.76
N ALA A 86 8.60 -16.51 -1.91
CA ALA A 86 10.00 -16.21 -2.23
C ALA A 86 10.80 -17.48 -2.55
N LYS A 87 10.68 -18.52 -1.72
CA LYS A 87 11.32 -19.83 -1.97
C LYS A 87 10.88 -20.45 -3.30
N ALA A 88 9.59 -20.37 -3.60
CA ALA A 88 9.06 -20.89 -4.85
C ALA A 88 9.57 -20.08 -6.06
N CYS A 89 9.65 -18.74 -5.94
CA CYS A 89 10.27 -17.88 -6.95
C CYS A 89 11.72 -18.28 -7.23
N LYS A 90 12.53 -18.51 -6.18
CA LYS A 90 13.93 -18.99 -6.31
C LYS A 90 14.02 -20.27 -7.15
N LYS A 91 13.09 -21.23 -6.94
CA LYS A 91 13.09 -22.52 -7.64
C LYS A 91 12.84 -22.40 -9.14
N VAL A 92 12.07 -21.41 -9.58
CA VAL A 92 11.72 -21.23 -11.00
C VAL A 92 12.45 -20.07 -11.67
N GLY A 93 13.26 -19.32 -10.94
CA GLY A 93 13.92 -18.09 -11.44
C GLY A 93 12.94 -16.94 -11.69
N ALA A 94 11.83 -16.90 -10.97
CA ALA A 94 10.89 -15.79 -11.05
C ALA A 94 11.35 -14.60 -10.20
N LYS A 95 11.13 -13.38 -10.70
CA LYS A 95 11.42 -12.14 -10.00
C LYS A 95 10.25 -11.76 -9.11
N MET A 96 10.52 -11.36 -7.86
CA MET A 96 9.47 -11.05 -6.89
C MET A 96 9.38 -9.55 -6.60
N VAL A 97 8.17 -9.02 -6.58
CA VAL A 97 7.85 -7.75 -5.93
C VAL A 97 7.16 -8.05 -4.61
N PHE A 98 7.78 -7.67 -3.52
CA PHE A 98 7.19 -7.75 -2.19
C PHE A 98 6.58 -6.40 -1.80
N THR A 99 5.28 -6.39 -1.50
CA THR A 99 4.59 -5.17 -1.05
C THR A 99 4.81 -4.98 0.44
N SER A 100 5.57 -3.97 0.80
CA SER A 100 5.83 -3.52 2.16
C SER A 100 5.05 -2.24 2.50
N THR A 101 5.44 -1.50 3.51
CA THR A 101 4.62 -0.43 4.10
C THR A 101 5.47 0.65 4.78
N GLU A 102 4.99 1.89 4.82
CA GLU A 102 5.52 2.98 5.65
C GLU A 102 5.40 2.71 7.16
N GLN A 103 4.51 1.78 7.59
CA GLN A 103 4.32 1.45 9.01
C GLN A 103 5.53 0.78 9.66
N LEU A 104 6.60 0.58 8.92
CA LEU A 104 7.92 0.21 9.45
C LEU A 104 8.47 1.30 10.38
N PHE A 105 8.03 2.54 10.22
CA PHE A 105 8.55 3.72 10.94
C PHE A 105 7.61 4.23 12.03
N ASP A 106 6.52 3.52 12.37
CA ASP A 106 5.52 3.99 13.34
C ASP A 106 6.01 4.04 14.80
N GLY A 107 7.25 3.62 15.03
CA GLY A 107 7.94 3.67 16.31
C GLY A 107 9.24 4.45 16.29
N SER A 108 9.64 5.02 15.15
CA SER A 108 10.84 5.85 15.06
C SER A 108 10.72 7.10 15.95
N GLU A 109 11.83 7.46 16.59
CA GLU A 109 11.96 8.70 17.37
C GLU A 109 12.55 9.84 16.51
N GLU A 110 13.09 9.49 15.34
CA GLU A 110 13.61 10.43 14.36
C GLU A 110 12.47 11.07 13.55
N GLU A 111 12.68 12.32 13.14
CA GLU A 111 11.72 13.00 12.26
C GLU A 111 11.86 12.51 10.82
N GLY A 112 10.70 12.20 10.18
CA GLY A 112 10.65 11.92 8.75
C GLY A 112 10.79 13.17 7.88
N PRO A 113 10.76 13.03 6.55
CA PRO A 113 10.45 11.79 5.81
C PRO A 113 11.61 10.78 5.81
N TYR A 114 11.25 9.48 5.97
CA TYR A 114 12.21 8.39 6.10
C TYR A 114 12.72 7.89 4.75
N LYS A 115 14.02 7.63 4.67
CA LYS A 115 14.70 7.03 3.52
C LYS A 115 14.69 5.50 3.61
N GLU A 116 15.02 4.84 2.51
CA GLU A 116 15.13 3.38 2.47
C GLU A 116 16.21 2.81 3.41
N VAL A 117 17.24 3.60 3.69
CA VAL A 117 18.39 3.22 4.54
C VAL A 117 18.17 3.53 6.02
N ASP A 118 17.11 4.26 6.37
CA ASP A 118 16.82 4.61 7.75
C ASP A 118 16.37 3.38 8.53
N THR A 119 16.71 3.36 9.82
CA THR A 119 16.38 2.23 10.69
C THR A 119 14.88 2.10 10.90
N ALA A 120 14.31 0.99 10.48
CA ALA A 120 12.91 0.68 10.71
C ALA A 120 12.67 0.30 12.18
N VAL A 121 11.70 0.94 12.83
CA VAL A 121 11.31 0.67 14.23
C VAL A 121 9.79 0.50 14.32
N PRO A 122 9.22 -0.61 13.83
CA PRO A 122 7.78 -0.81 13.86
C PRO A 122 7.27 -1.12 15.29
N LYS A 123 6.25 -0.39 15.74
CA LYS A 123 5.49 -0.71 16.96
C LYS A 123 4.36 -1.69 16.67
N ALA A 124 3.64 -1.47 15.56
CA ALA A 124 2.50 -2.28 15.17
C ALA A 124 2.89 -3.69 14.69
N VAL A 125 2.06 -4.69 15.01
CA VAL A 125 2.28 -6.09 14.60
C VAL A 125 2.42 -6.24 13.08
N TYR A 126 1.60 -5.51 12.32
CA TYR A 126 1.68 -5.53 10.85
C TYR A 126 3.03 -5.01 10.33
N GLY A 127 3.51 -3.89 10.87
CA GLY A 127 4.83 -3.35 10.53
C GLY A 127 5.96 -4.33 10.87
N LYS A 128 5.92 -4.96 12.07
CA LYS A 128 6.89 -6.00 12.48
C LYS A 128 6.91 -7.18 11.52
N ASN A 129 5.73 -7.66 11.11
CA ASN A 129 5.62 -8.75 10.14
C ASN A 129 6.24 -8.39 8.79
N LYS A 130 6.02 -7.15 8.32
CA LYS A 130 6.59 -6.69 7.05
C LYS A 130 8.12 -6.54 7.13
N LEU A 131 8.62 -5.98 8.23
CA LEU A 131 10.06 -5.87 8.46
C LEU A 131 10.74 -7.25 8.49
N GLU A 132 10.16 -8.23 9.20
CA GLU A 132 10.72 -9.59 9.26
C GLU A 132 10.89 -10.20 7.86
N VAL A 133 9.96 -9.93 6.94
CA VAL A 133 10.12 -10.40 5.54
C VAL A 133 11.22 -9.64 4.82
N GLU A 134 11.29 -8.30 4.95
CA GLU A 134 12.35 -7.50 4.33
C GLU A 134 13.74 -7.98 4.74
N GLU A 135 13.93 -8.34 6.02
CA GLU A 135 15.18 -8.83 6.58
C GLU A 135 15.56 -10.24 6.08
N LYS A 136 14.55 -11.11 5.81
CA LYS A 136 14.78 -12.50 5.39
C LYS A 136 14.84 -12.71 3.88
N LEU A 137 14.30 -11.79 3.08
CA LEU A 137 14.29 -11.92 1.63
C LEU A 137 15.68 -12.03 1.01
N PRO A 138 16.72 -11.27 1.43
CA PRO A 138 18.07 -11.35 0.88
C PRO A 138 18.71 -12.74 0.99
N ASP A 139 18.35 -13.50 2.03
CA ASP A 139 18.87 -14.87 2.22
C ASP A 139 18.21 -15.88 1.27
N ILE A 140 17.09 -15.51 0.65
CA ILE A 140 16.29 -16.39 -0.19
C ILE A 140 16.42 -16.03 -1.66
N LEU A 141 16.31 -14.76 -2.03
CA LEU A 141 16.23 -14.27 -3.39
C LEU A 141 17.29 -13.21 -3.70
N ASP A 142 17.84 -13.24 -4.93
CA ASP A 142 18.73 -12.22 -5.46
C ASP A 142 17.98 -11.20 -6.34
N GLU A 143 16.89 -11.64 -7.01
CA GLU A 143 16.13 -10.85 -7.98
C GLU A 143 14.75 -10.46 -7.41
N TYR A 144 14.69 -9.40 -6.59
CA TYR A 144 13.45 -8.92 -6.00
C TYR A 144 13.46 -7.41 -5.76
N TRP A 145 12.25 -6.86 -5.66
CA TRP A 145 12.00 -5.51 -5.19
C TRP A 145 11.17 -5.54 -3.92
N VAL A 146 11.56 -4.75 -2.95
CA VAL A 146 10.74 -4.39 -1.79
C VAL A 146 10.13 -3.04 -2.07
N VAL A 147 8.81 -2.94 -1.99
CA VAL A 147 8.09 -1.69 -2.26
C VAL A 147 7.36 -1.25 -1.01
N ARG A 148 7.88 -0.22 -0.35
CA ARG A 148 7.27 0.37 0.84
C ARG A 148 6.22 1.39 0.43
N PHE A 149 4.97 0.98 0.45
CA PHE A 149 3.86 1.84 0.06
C PHE A 149 3.51 2.85 1.16
N THR A 150 3.13 4.06 0.72
CA THR A 150 2.35 5.02 1.51
C THR A 150 0.90 4.54 1.65
N TRP A 151 0.02 5.30 2.30
CA TRP A 151 -1.40 4.91 2.40
C TRP A 151 -2.10 5.06 1.05
N LEU A 152 -2.62 3.94 0.53
CA LEU A 152 -3.27 3.91 -0.77
C LEU A 152 -4.71 4.38 -0.67
N PHE A 153 -5.14 5.19 -1.64
CA PHE A 153 -6.54 5.57 -1.82
C PHE A 153 -7.01 5.30 -3.26
N GLY A 154 -8.31 5.38 -3.46
CA GLY A 154 -8.98 5.28 -4.75
C GLY A 154 -10.47 5.20 -4.57
N LEU A 155 -11.20 5.31 -5.65
CA LEU A 155 -12.66 5.28 -5.69
C LEU A 155 -13.19 3.90 -6.13
N PRO A 156 -14.47 3.58 -5.85
CA PRO A 156 -15.10 2.36 -6.34
C PRO A 156 -15.03 2.26 -7.86
N GLU A 157 -14.54 1.15 -8.35
CA GLU A 157 -14.35 0.91 -9.78
C GLU A 157 -14.88 -0.46 -10.16
N ARG A 158 -15.55 -0.54 -11.32
CA ARG A 158 -16.13 -1.81 -11.81
C ARG A 158 -15.05 -2.89 -12.01
N GLY A 159 -15.27 -4.03 -11.38
CA GLY A 159 -14.34 -5.17 -11.46
C GLY A 159 -13.16 -5.08 -10.49
N CYS A 160 -13.08 -4.04 -9.67
CA CYS A 160 -12.06 -3.87 -8.64
C CYS A 160 -12.67 -3.91 -7.24
N THR A 161 -11.91 -4.47 -6.31
CA THR A 161 -12.28 -4.45 -4.88
C THR A 161 -11.95 -3.08 -4.30
N ILE A 162 -12.86 -2.51 -3.50
CA ILE A 162 -12.58 -1.31 -2.72
C ILE A 162 -12.05 -1.69 -1.34
N GLY A 163 -11.02 -1.01 -0.88
CA GLY A 163 -10.48 -1.10 0.47
C GLY A 163 -10.83 0.13 1.30
N VAL A 164 -10.64 0.03 2.61
CA VAL A 164 -10.68 1.18 3.52
C VAL A 164 -9.62 2.18 3.07
N ASN A 165 -10.03 3.41 2.77
CA ASN A 165 -9.11 4.46 2.34
C ASN A 165 -9.68 5.86 2.61
N ILE A 166 -8.78 6.82 2.78
CA ILE A 166 -9.15 8.17 3.22
C ILE A 166 -10.12 8.88 2.26
N LEU A 167 -9.94 8.75 0.94
CA LEU A 167 -10.74 9.46 -0.05
C LEU A 167 -12.19 8.96 -0.05
N TRP A 168 -12.37 7.64 -0.27
CA TRP A 168 -13.72 7.07 -0.33
C TRP A 168 -14.46 7.15 1.00
N ASP A 169 -13.77 6.90 2.12
CA ASP A 169 -14.41 6.94 3.45
C ASP A 169 -14.81 8.37 3.84
N THR A 170 -14.03 9.39 3.44
CA THR A 170 -14.40 10.80 3.64
C THR A 170 -15.63 11.17 2.79
N ILE A 171 -15.64 10.85 1.50
CA ILE A 171 -16.79 11.11 0.62
C ILE A 171 -18.05 10.42 1.14
N LYS A 172 -17.93 9.14 1.49
CA LYS A 172 -19.06 8.36 2.02
C LYS A 172 -19.61 8.95 3.33
N ALA A 173 -18.73 9.34 4.25
CA ALA A 173 -19.14 9.93 5.52
C ALA A 173 -19.84 11.29 5.30
N ALA A 174 -19.33 12.13 4.40
CA ALA A 174 -19.96 13.38 4.03
C ALA A 174 -21.36 13.18 3.43
N TYR A 175 -21.50 12.22 2.51
CA TYR A 175 -22.78 11.87 1.89
C TYR A 175 -23.78 11.34 2.92
N LEU A 176 -23.34 10.50 3.87
CA LEU A 176 -24.18 9.93 4.95
C LEU A 176 -24.38 10.87 6.14
N ASN A 177 -23.85 12.08 6.07
CA ASN A 177 -23.91 13.05 7.17
C ASN A 177 -23.30 12.54 8.49
N GLN A 178 -22.21 11.79 8.40
CA GLN A 178 -21.53 11.21 9.55
C GLN A 178 -20.28 12.02 9.93
N PRO A 179 -20.00 12.20 11.23
CA PRO A 179 -18.82 12.92 11.67
C PRO A 179 -17.53 12.19 11.26
N ILE A 180 -16.54 12.98 10.85
CA ILE A 180 -15.22 12.50 10.42
C ILE A 180 -14.20 12.97 11.44
N LYS A 181 -13.54 12.02 12.12
CA LYS A 181 -12.49 12.31 13.09
C LYS A 181 -11.12 12.21 12.45
N ALA A 182 -10.32 13.27 12.55
CA ALA A 182 -8.96 13.29 12.03
C ALA A 182 -8.01 14.08 12.95
N SER A 183 -6.75 13.66 13.01
CA SER A 183 -5.73 14.31 13.84
C SER A 183 -4.89 15.30 13.05
N ASN A 184 -4.51 16.40 13.70
CA ASN A 184 -3.51 17.35 13.22
C ASN A 184 -2.05 16.86 13.45
N TYR A 185 -1.87 15.72 14.11
CA TYR A 185 -0.56 15.18 14.46
C TYR A 185 -0.29 13.80 13.82
N GLU A 186 -0.97 13.48 12.71
CA GLU A 186 -0.70 12.30 11.88
C GLU A 186 -0.28 12.76 10.49
N PHE A 187 0.96 12.44 10.10
CA PHE A 187 1.56 12.80 8.81
C PHE A 187 1.99 11.56 8.05
N ARG A 188 1.55 11.44 6.80
CA ARG A 188 1.89 10.34 5.91
C ARG A 188 1.61 10.68 4.45
N GLY A 189 2.32 10.05 3.52
CA GLY A 189 1.96 10.08 2.11
C GLY A 189 0.64 9.33 1.85
N MET A 190 -0.13 9.80 0.89
CA MET A 190 -1.36 9.14 0.45
C MET A 190 -1.39 9.13 -1.07
N SER A 191 -1.44 7.94 -1.66
CA SER A 191 -1.22 7.74 -3.10
C SER A 191 -2.42 7.15 -3.79
N ASP A 192 -2.70 7.63 -5.00
CA ASP A 192 -3.69 7.02 -5.87
C ASP A 192 -3.24 5.60 -6.27
N VAL A 193 -4.11 4.64 -6.07
CA VAL A 193 -3.84 3.25 -6.38
C VAL A 193 -3.63 2.99 -7.88
N ASN A 194 -4.21 3.82 -8.77
CA ASN A 194 -4.01 3.70 -10.21
C ASN A 194 -2.61 4.23 -10.58
N GLU A 195 -2.18 5.33 -9.98
CA GLU A 195 -0.82 5.84 -10.15
C GLU A 195 0.24 4.85 -9.62
N ILE A 196 -0.06 4.18 -8.50
CA ILE A 196 0.76 3.06 -8.01
C ILE A 196 0.89 1.96 -9.07
N CYS A 197 -0.21 1.55 -9.71
CA CYS A 197 -0.18 0.50 -10.74
C CYS A 197 0.65 0.91 -11.96
N ILE A 198 0.53 2.15 -12.42
CA ILE A 198 1.31 2.69 -13.54
C ILE A 198 2.81 2.70 -13.21
N ASN A 199 3.17 3.20 -12.04
CA ASN A 199 4.55 3.35 -11.65
C ASN A 199 5.22 2.02 -11.23
N LEU A 200 4.45 1.07 -10.69
CA LEU A 200 5.00 -0.26 -10.40
C LEU A 200 5.39 -1.02 -11.68
N GLU A 201 4.71 -0.79 -12.79
CA GLU A 201 5.12 -1.35 -14.08
C GLU A 201 6.51 -0.83 -14.49
N LYS A 202 6.79 0.46 -14.28
CA LYS A 202 8.09 1.08 -14.55
C LYS A 202 9.18 0.52 -13.62
N LEU A 203 8.84 0.29 -12.36
CA LEU A 203 9.75 -0.32 -11.36
C LEU A 203 10.33 -1.65 -11.83
N LEU A 204 9.56 -2.47 -12.57
CA LEU A 204 10.03 -3.77 -13.08
C LEU A 204 11.23 -3.68 -14.03
N SER A 205 11.63 -2.47 -14.43
CA SER A 205 12.81 -2.19 -15.25
C SER A 205 13.99 -1.59 -14.46
N LEU A 206 13.77 -1.27 -13.17
CA LEU A 206 14.78 -0.67 -12.31
C LEU A 206 15.68 -1.75 -11.66
N PRO A 207 16.84 -1.37 -11.11
CA PRO A 207 17.66 -2.25 -10.28
C PRO A 207 16.87 -2.88 -9.14
N TYR A 208 17.20 -4.10 -8.77
CA TYR A 208 16.63 -4.75 -7.59
C TYR A 208 16.96 -4.01 -6.31
N GLY A 209 16.09 -4.13 -5.31
CA GLY A 209 16.28 -3.50 -4.00
C GLY A 209 15.01 -2.91 -3.41
N THR A 210 15.19 -2.14 -2.34
CA THR A 210 14.09 -1.49 -1.61
C THR A 210 13.83 -0.10 -2.15
N TYR A 211 12.55 0.25 -2.32
CA TYR A 211 12.07 1.55 -2.77
C TYR A 211 10.92 2.05 -1.90
N ASN A 212 11.01 3.26 -1.44
CA ASN A 212 9.89 4.01 -0.92
C ASN A 212 9.01 4.46 -2.09
N PHE A 213 7.70 4.14 -2.04
CA PHE A 213 6.88 4.14 -3.24
C PHE A 213 5.52 4.77 -2.99
N GLY A 214 5.36 6.00 -3.45
CA GLY A 214 4.12 6.73 -3.33
C GLY A 214 4.30 8.24 -3.30
N SER A 215 3.20 8.92 -3.07
CA SER A 215 3.09 10.39 -3.05
C SER A 215 3.76 10.99 -1.82
N VAL A 216 4.42 12.11 -2.01
CA VAL A 216 4.87 12.96 -0.90
C VAL A 216 3.69 13.77 -0.33
N ASN A 217 3.75 14.09 0.96
CA ASN A 217 2.74 14.90 1.64
C ASN A 217 3.35 15.61 2.84
N ASN A 218 2.96 16.88 3.05
CA ASN A 218 3.37 17.66 4.23
C ASN A 218 2.18 18.07 5.10
N ASP A 219 0.96 17.76 4.66
CA ASP A 219 -0.24 18.11 5.42
C ASP A 219 -0.58 17.00 6.43
N SER A 220 -1.20 17.39 7.54
CA SER A 220 -1.77 16.45 8.51
C SER A 220 -2.97 15.71 7.91
N ARG A 221 -3.34 14.60 8.54
CA ARG A 221 -4.56 13.87 8.14
C ARG A 221 -5.81 14.76 8.21
N TYR A 222 -5.90 15.67 9.20
CA TYR A 222 -6.99 16.62 9.32
C TYR A 222 -7.07 17.56 8.11
N GLU A 223 -5.92 18.11 7.69
CA GLU A 223 -5.85 19.01 6.53
C GLU A 223 -6.18 18.28 5.22
N ILE A 224 -5.76 17.02 5.06
CA ILE A 224 -6.13 16.23 3.88
C ILE A 224 -7.63 15.92 3.86
N VAL A 225 -8.25 15.57 4.98
CA VAL A 225 -9.72 15.36 5.05
C VAL A 225 -10.44 16.66 4.72
N ARG A 226 -10.00 17.81 5.28
CA ARG A 226 -10.55 19.12 4.94
C ARG A 226 -10.46 19.39 3.45
N PHE A 227 -9.28 19.19 2.85
CA PHE A 227 -9.06 19.37 1.42
C PHE A 227 -10.01 18.51 0.57
N ILE A 228 -10.21 17.23 0.91
CA ILE A 228 -11.17 16.35 0.21
C ILE A 228 -12.59 16.94 0.27
N LEU A 229 -13.03 17.42 1.44
CA LEU A 229 -14.37 18.00 1.60
C LEU A 229 -14.54 19.30 0.81
N GLU A 230 -13.50 20.15 0.73
CA GLU A 230 -13.46 21.35 -0.08
C GLU A 230 -13.52 21.02 -1.58
N GLU A 231 -12.72 20.06 -2.05
CA GLU A 231 -12.68 19.61 -3.45
C GLU A 231 -14.03 19.06 -3.93
N ILE A 232 -14.76 18.33 -3.10
CA ILE A 232 -16.11 17.85 -3.45
C ILE A 232 -17.21 18.91 -3.28
N GLY A 233 -16.83 20.16 -3.02
CA GLY A 233 -17.71 21.32 -3.07
C GLY A 233 -18.54 21.57 -1.80
N LEU A 234 -18.11 21.05 -0.63
CA LEU A 234 -18.80 21.37 0.61
C LEU A 234 -18.48 22.80 1.08
N GLU A 235 -19.51 23.52 1.50
CA GLU A 235 -19.36 24.84 2.12
C GLU A 235 -18.65 24.74 3.49
N LYS A 236 -17.93 25.81 3.84
CA LYS A 236 -17.12 25.89 5.06
C LYS A 236 -17.89 25.51 6.33
N ASN A 237 -19.08 26.02 6.51
CA ASN A 237 -19.91 25.72 7.68
C ASN A 237 -20.21 24.22 7.79
N ARG A 238 -20.45 23.60 6.64
CA ARG A 238 -20.72 22.17 6.57
C ARG A 238 -19.48 21.32 6.89
N ILE A 239 -18.32 21.75 6.45
CA ILE A 239 -17.05 21.11 6.79
C ILE A 239 -16.80 21.18 8.30
N GLU A 240 -17.02 22.34 8.92
CA GLU A 240 -16.86 22.53 10.37
C GLU A 240 -17.83 21.68 11.23
N GLU A 241 -19.01 21.36 10.71
CA GLU A 241 -19.95 20.44 11.37
C GLU A 241 -19.52 18.96 11.27
N LEU A 242 -18.94 18.56 10.13
CA LEU A 242 -18.60 17.16 9.86
C LEU A 242 -17.21 16.78 10.34
N LEU A 243 -16.20 17.67 10.15
CA LEU A 243 -14.81 17.38 10.44
C LEU A 243 -14.47 17.76 11.88
N ILE A 244 -14.22 16.74 12.68
CA ILE A 244 -13.90 16.87 14.10
C ILE A 244 -12.39 16.61 14.28
N GLU A 245 -11.71 17.58 14.86
CA GLU A 245 -10.32 17.39 15.29
C GLU A 245 -10.28 16.37 16.43
N ASP A 246 -9.53 15.30 16.24
CA ASP A 246 -9.36 14.23 17.22
C ASP A 246 -7.87 13.91 17.44
N ASN A 247 -7.32 14.53 18.46
CA ASN A 247 -5.92 14.37 18.86
C ASN A 247 -5.77 13.41 20.07
N SER A 248 -6.77 12.55 20.32
CA SER A 248 -6.75 11.63 21.47
C SER A 248 -5.62 10.60 21.42
N LYS A 249 -5.12 10.26 20.22
CA LYS A 249 -4.04 9.28 20.01
C LYS A 249 -2.68 9.91 19.77
N TYR A 250 -2.65 11.11 19.22
CA TYR A 250 -1.43 11.80 18.79
C TYR A 250 -1.50 13.25 19.26
N SER A 251 -0.38 13.79 19.70
CA SER A 251 -0.26 15.16 20.18
C SER A 251 1.01 15.79 19.62
N LYS A 252 1.27 17.05 19.97
CA LYS A 252 2.51 17.74 19.60
C LYS A 252 3.76 17.00 20.12
N GLU A 253 3.64 16.34 21.27
CA GLU A 253 4.73 15.58 21.89
C GLU A 253 4.79 14.12 21.41
N SER A 254 3.76 13.66 20.68
CA SER A 254 3.64 12.30 20.18
C SER A 254 3.06 12.31 18.77
N ILE A 255 3.81 12.89 17.84
CA ILE A 255 3.46 12.97 16.42
C ILE A 255 3.54 11.56 15.81
N ARG A 256 2.55 11.20 15.00
CA ARG A 256 2.65 10.04 14.12
C ARG A 256 3.26 10.44 12.80
N GLU A 257 4.54 10.19 12.66
CA GLU A 257 5.29 10.47 11.46
C GLU A 257 5.50 9.18 10.63
N LEU A 258 4.99 9.17 9.40
CA LEU A 258 5.09 8.03 8.47
C LEU A 258 5.46 8.47 7.06
N ARG A 259 5.88 9.72 6.87
CA ARG A 259 6.24 10.21 5.54
C ARG A 259 7.50 9.51 5.04
N LEU A 260 7.47 9.10 3.78
CA LEU A 260 8.59 8.47 3.10
C LEU A 260 9.31 9.47 2.20
N ASP A 261 10.63 9.46 2.24
CA ASP A 261 11.48 10.12 1.25
C ASP A 261 11.51 9.26 -0.02
N THR A 262 11.10 9.83 -1.14
CA THR A 262 11.06 9.15 -2.45
C THR A 262 12.16 9.61 -3.40
N THR A 263 13.18 10.31 -2.90
CA THR A 263 14.28 10.86 -3.71
C THR A 263 15.00 9.78 -4.52
N LYS A 264 15.23 8.61 -3.94
CA LYS A 264 15.81 7.46 -4.65
C LYS A 264 14.97 7.07 -5.87
N LEU A 265 13.66 6.93 -5.69
CA LEU A 265 12.75 6.56 -6.76
C LEU A 265 12.68 7.65 -7.84
N GLN A 266 12.68 8.93 -7.44
CA GLN A 266 12.69 10.07 -8.36
C GLN A 266 13.99 10.11 -9.19
N SER A 267 15.13 9.76 -8.63
CA SER A 267 16.41 9.68 -9.35
C SER A 267 16.41 8.60 -10.44
N GLU A 268 15.56 7.58 -10.30
CA GLU A 268 15.33 6.53 -11.29
C GLU A 268 14.22 6.90 -12.32
N GLY A 269 13.73 8.15 -12.29
CA GLY A 269 12.73 8.68 -13.23
C GLY A 269 11.28 8.31 -12.93
N ILE A 270 10.98 7.82 -11.73
CA ILE A 270 9.60 7.57 -11.27
C ILE A 270 9.20 8.64 -10.26
N VAL A 271 8.24 9.47 -10.64
CA VAL A 271 7.71 10.55 -9.83
C VAL A 271 6.21 10.32 -9.61
N PHE A 272 5.76 10.52 -8.38
CA PHE A 272 4.35 10.51 -8.00
C PHE A 272 3.83 11.94 -7.87
N SER A 273 2.56 12.15 -8.22
CA SER A 273 1.85 13.38 -7.89
C SER A 273 1.83 13.56 -6.36
N PRO A 274 2.06 14.79 -5.83
CA PRO A 274 1.84 15.05 -4.41
C PRO A 274 0.41 14.69 -3.97
N THR A 275 0.21 14.32 -2.72
CA THR A 275 -1.07 13.75 -2.22
C THR A 275 -2.30 14.57 -2.62
N LYS A 276 -2.29 15.90 -2.45
CA LYS A 276 -3.45 16.75 -2.82
C LYS A 276 -3.72 16.74 -4.32
N GLU A 277 -2.66 16.80 -5.13
CA GLU A 277 -2.78 16.73 -6.59
C GLU A 277 -3.29 15.36 -7.03
N ALA A 278 -2.81 14.28 -6.44
CA ALA A 278 -3.29 12.91 -6.71
C ALA A 278 -4.78 12.75 -6.35
N ILE A 279 -5.24 13.35 -5.23
CA ILE A 279 -6.65 13.38 -4.84
C ILE A 279 -7.48 14.16 -5.87
N HIS A 280 -7.05 15.37 -6.24
CA HIS A 280 -7.72 16.19 -7.25
C HIS A 280 -7.87 15.44 -8.57
N ASN A 281 -6.78 14.87 -9.07
CA ASN A 281 -6.76 14.12 -10.32
C ASN A 281 -7.68 12.89 -10.27
N CYS A 282 -7.69 12.15 -9.15
CA CYS A 282 -8.58 11.01 -8.95
C CYS A 282 -10.05 11.45 -8.97
N LEU A 283 -10.42 12.54 -8.27
CA LEU A 283 -11.79 13.06 -8.27
C LEU A 283 -12.23 13.51 -9.68
N LYS A 284 -11.34 14.13 -10.43
CA LYS A 284 -11.58 14.58 -11.80
C LYS A 284 -11.73 13.38 -12.75
N GLU A 285 -10.86 12.39 -12.68
CA GLU A 285 -10.93 11.16 -13.49
C GLU A 285 -12.28 10.42 -13.32
N PHE A 286 -12.80 10.41 -12.09
CA PHE A 286 -14.09 9.80 -11.79
C PHE A 286 -15.29 10.74 -12.02
N GLY A 287 -15.08 11.96 -12.53
CA GLY A 287 -16.15 12.90 -12.84
C GLY A 287 -16.90 13.45 -11.61
N ILE A 288 -16.27 13.42 -10.44
CA ILE A 288 -16.83 13.99 -9.19
C ILE A 288 -16.67 15.51 -9.19
N ILE A 289 -15.58 15.99 -9.78
CA ILE A 289 -15.27 17.39 -9.99
C ILE A 289 -14.97 17.65 -11.47
N HIS A 290 -15.01 18.93 -11.90
CA HIS A 290 -14.81 19.36 -13.31
C HIS A 290 -13.38 19.84 -13.59
#